data_548c3508d677f10959e0560eee68ad0c
#
_entry.id   548c3508d677f10959e0560eee68ad0c
#
_cell.length_a   1.000
_cell.length_b   1.000
_cell.length_c   1.000
_cell.angle_alpha   90.00
_cell.angle_beta   90.00
_cell.angle_gamma   90.00
#
_symmetry.space_group_name_H-M   'P 1'
#
loop_
_entity.id
_entity.type
_entity.pdbx_description
1 polymer ?
#
loop_
_entity_poly.entity_id
_entity_poly.type
_entity_poly.pdbx_seq_one_letter_code
_entity_poly.pdbx_strand_id
1 'polypeptide(L)'
;MGSVALRVFIYSVLPLIVAVVHLGLDKSSRSRELKLEIFLLYLFGVGVAGSGIGGFFGHFFISDSVAKSIGWPTGNPFQLEVGFANLAIGILGIVAMGRRDGFREATVIAVTVFGAGATVVHVSDIIETGNLAPGNSIQNVGNLLKPALLIGFLAASRRAERSLDSEAPTPGFDTWRRPRIQAAGLVTGNVAAGFSIGYATDQP
;
A
#
# COMPACT_ATOMS: atom_id res chain seq x y z
N MET A 1 -14.53 21.72 -4.12
CA MET A 1 -13.36 21.35 -4.96
C MET A 1 -12.10 21.12 -4.15
N GLY A 2 -11.67 22.04 -3.27
CA GLY A 2 -10.38 21.95 -2.57
C GLY A 2 -10.14 20.68 -1.76
N SER A 3 -11.14 20.14 -1.04
CA SER A 3 -10.97 18.99 -0.17
C SER A 3 -10.67 17.67 -0.91
N VAL A 4 -11.28 17.43 -2.08
CA VAL A 4 -11.05 16.20 -2.88
C VAL A 4 -9.69 16.28 -3.56
N ALA A 5 -9.34 17.39 -4.21
CA ALA A 5 -8.05 17.59 -4.83
C ALA A 5 -6.91 17.50 -3.80
N LEU A 6 -7.11 18.05 -2.60
CA LEU A 6 -6.15 17.92 -1.49
C LEU A 6 -5.95 16.47 -1.07
N ARG A 7 -7.01 15.67 -0.96
CA ARG A 7 -6.90 14.23 -0.65
C ARG A 7 -6.13 13.48 -1.74
N VAL A 8 -6.43 13.73 -3.02
CA VAL A 8 -5.68 13.13 -4.14
C VAL A 8 -4.20 13.52 -4.06
N PHE A 9 -3.89 14.77 -3.79
CA PHE A 9 -2.52 15.23 -3.60
C PHE A 9 -1.84 14.52 -2.42
N ILE A 10 -2.45 14.51 -1.23
CA ILE A 10 -1.89 13.90 -0.01
C ILE A 10 -1.61 12.42 -0.22
N TYR A 11 -2.50 11.67 -0.86
CA TYR A 11 -2.37 10.22 -0.94
C TYR A 11 -1.70 9.71 -2.22
N SER A 12 -1.48 10.56 -3.23
CA SER A 12 -0.84 10.13 -4.48
C SER A 12 0.46 10.86 -4.78
N VAL A 13 0.59 12.15 -4.42
CA VAL A 13 1.75 12.98 -4.77
C VAL A 13 2.67 13.19 -3.57
N LEU A 14 2.11 13.51 -2.40
CA LEU A 14 2.90 13.77 -1.19
C LEU A 14 3.84 12.61 -0.81
N PRO A 15 3.47 11.30 -0.95
CA PRO A 15 4.40 10.20 -0.70
C PRO A 15 5.69 10.30 -1.50
N LEU A 16 5.61 10.75 -2.75
CA LEU A 16 6.78 10.92 -3.62
C LEU A 16 7.64 12.10 -3.14
N ILE A 17 7.01 13.21 -2.78
CA ILE A 17 7.71 14.39 -2.27
C ILE A 17 8.47 14.04 -0.99
N VAL A 18 7.81 13.35 -0.05
CA VAL A 18 8.43 12.95 1.21
C VAL A 18 9.59 11.97 0.97
N ALA A 19 9.44 11.03 0.03
CA ALA A 19 10.51 10.12 -0.36
C ALA A 19 11.73 10.88 -0.93
N VAL A 20 11.50 11.86 -1.80
CA VAL A 20 12.57 12.71 -2.37
C VAL A 20 13.26 13.53 -1.28
N VAL A 21 12.49 14.15 -0.38
CA VAL A 21 13.05 14.92 0.75
C VAL A 21 13.87 13.99 1.67
N HIS A 22 13.34 12.82 2.00
CA HIS A 22 14.08 11.83 2.80
C HIS A 22 15.43 11.49 2.16
N LEU A 23 15.43 11.19 0.86
CA LEU A 23 16.66 10.87 0.13
C LEU A 23 17.62 12.06 0.01
N GLY A 24 17.09 13.28 -0.09
CA GLY A 24 17.91 14.49 -0.15
C GLY A 24 18.57 14.88 1.19
N LEU A 25 17.92 14.56 2.31
CA LEU A 25 18.46 14.77 3.65
C LEU A 25 19.45 13.70 4.09
N ASP A 26 19.32 12.49 3.51
CA ASP A 26 20.21 11.38 3.80
C ASP A 26 21.51 11.49 2.98
N LYS A 27 22.59 11.80 3.65
CA LYS A 27 23.92 11.94 3.05
C LYS A 27 24.62 10.59 2.76
N SER A 28 24.00 9.45 3.08
CA SER A 28 24.56 8.14 2.81
C SER A 28 24.45 7.79 1.32
N SER A 29 25.49 7.12 0.79
CA SER A 29 25.42 6.54 -0.57
C SER A 29 24.50 5.32 -0.54
N ARG A 30 23.27 5.47 -1.04
CA ARG A 30 22.30 4.38 -1.12
C ARG A 30 22.30 3.74 -2.50
N SER A 31 22.21 2.43 -2.53
CA SER A 31 21.98 1.69 -3.77
C SER A 31 20.63 2.09 -4.42
N ARG A 32 20.49 1.80 -5.71
CA ARG A 32 19.23 2.04 -6.44
C ARG A 32 18.07 1.31 -5.79
N GLU A 33 18.29 0.10 -5.34
CA GLU A 33 17.31 -0.74 -4.65
C GLU A 33 16.79 -0.06 -3.37
N LEU A 34 17.69 0.39 -2.49
CA LEU A 34 17.31 1.09 -1.26
C LEU A 34 16.55 2.40 -1.52
N LYS A 35 16.88 3.12 -2.60
CA LYS A 35 16.11 4.31 -2.99
C LYS A 35 14.69 3.95 -3.39
N LEU A 36 14.49 2.89 -4.16
CA LEU A 36 13.16 2.41 -4.56
C LEU A 36 12.35 1.91 -3.35
N GLU A 37 13.00 1.26 -2.38
CA GLU A 37 12.35 0.86 -1.13
C GLU A 37 11.83 2.04 -0.30
N ILE A 38 12.54 3.17 -0.29
CA ILE A 38 12.06 4.39 0.37
C ILE A 38 10.80 4.93 -0.33
N PHE A 39 10.75 4.95 -1.66
CA PHE A 39 9.52 5.32 -2.38
C PHE A 39 8.37 4.37 -2.04
N LEU A 40 8.60 3.06 -2.07
CA LEU A 40 7.59 2.06 -1.73
C LEU A 40 7.11 2.20 -0.29
N LEU A 41 8.00 2.48 0.66
CA LEU A 41 7.64 2.71 2.07
C LEU A 41 6.59 3.84 2.19
N TYR A 42 6.82 4.98 1.56
CA TYR A 42 5.89 6.11 1.61
C TYR A 42 4.63 5.88 0.77
N LEU A 43 4.72 5.20 -0.36
CA LEU A 43 3.56 4.83 -1.17
C LEU A 43 2.64 3.86 -0.42
N PHE A 44 3.17 2.85 0.25
CA PHE A 44 2.35 1.95 1.08
C PHE A 44 1.85 2.64 2.36
N GLY A 45 2.69 3.43 3.05
CA GLY A 45 2.33 4.05 4.32
C GLY A 45 1.33 5.20 4.14
N VAL A 46 1.70 6.24 3.40
CA VAL A 46 0.85 7.42 3.20
C VAL A 46 -0.17 7.15 2.09
N GLY A 47 0.28 6.58 0.96
CA GLY A 47 -0.57 6.36 -0.21
C GLY A 47 -1.66 5.33 0.04
N VAL A 48 -1.32 4.12 0.49
CA VAL A 48 -2.28 3.03 0.66
C VAL A 48 -2.89 3.04 2.06
N ALA A 49 -2.06 2.94 3.11
CA ALA A 49 -2.55 2.88 4.48
C ALA A 49 -3.29 4.15 4.88
N GLY A 50 -2.70 5.33 4.63
CA GLY A 50 -3.32 6.60 4.94
C GLY A 50 -4.64 6.81 4.19
N SER A 51 -4.68 6.53 2.88
CA SER A 51 -5.92 6.67 2.11
C SER A 51 -7.00 5.66 2.50
N GLY A 52 -6.61 4.41 2.80
CA GLY A 52 -7.55 3.37 3.21
C GLY A 52 -8.17 3.70 4.58
N ILE A 53 -7.36 4.06 5.56
CA ILE A 53 -7.85 4.47 6.88
C ILE A 53 -8.70 5.75 6.77
N GLY A 54 -8.24 6.76 6.02
CA GLY A 54 -9.00 7.98 5.80
C GLY A 54 -10.31 7.73 5.06
N GLY A 55 -10.32 6.80 4.09
CA GLY A 55 -11.54 6.34 3.41
C GLY A 55 -12.51 5.66 4.36
N PHE A 56 -12.02 4.78 5.24
CA PHE A 56 -12.85 4.18 6.30
C PHE A 56 -13.52 5.25 7.16
N PHE A 57 -12.75 6.19 7.72
CA PHE A 57 -13.33 7.27 8.53
C PHE A 57 -14.36 8.09 7.76
N GLY A 58 -14.09 8.40 6.50
CA GLY A 58 -15.02 9.13 5.64
C GLY A 58 -16.34 8.38 5.44
N HIS A 59 -16.28 7.16 4.95
CA HIS A 59 -17.45 6.36 4.60
C HIS A 59 -18.22 5.85 5.84
N PHE A 60 -17.54 5.66 6.97
CA PHE A 60 -18.17 5.12 8.18
C PHE A 60 -18.78 6.21 9.06
N PHE A 61 -18.04 7.30 9.35
CA PHE A 61 -18.49 8.30 10.31
C PHE A 61 -19.15 9.53 9.70
N ILE A 62 -18.83 9.86 8.44
CA ILE A 62 -19.36 11.03 7.73
C ILE A 62 -19.87 10.67 6.33
N SER A 63 -20.52 9.50 6.21
CA SER A 63 -21.00 8.91 4.95
C SER A 63 -21.83 9.88 4.10
N ASP A 64 -22.73 10.65 4.72
CA ASP A 64 -23.55 11.64 4.01
C ASP A 64 -22.73 12.78 3.41
N SER A 65 -21.69 13.23 4.09
CA SER A 65 -20.77 14.23 3.55
C SER A 65 -19.96 13.68 2.36
N VAL A 66 -19.57 12.41 2.42
CA VAL A 66 -18.90 11.72 1.32
C VAL A 66 -19.86 11.58 0.13
N ALA A 67 -21.09 11.07 0.34
CA ALA A 67 -22.10 10.95 -0.70
C ALA A 67 -22.38 12.30 -1.38
N LYS A 68 -22.59 13.37 -0.60
CA LYS A 68 -22.76 14.73 -1.13
C LYS A 68 -21.54 15.19 -1.97
N SER A 69 -20.32 14.87 -1.56
CA SER A 69 -19.11 15.24 -2.31
C SER A 69 -18.99 14.53 -3.66
N ILE A 70 -19.62 13.34 -3.77
CA ILE A 70 -19.72 12.53 -5.00
C ILE A 70 -20.91 12.98 -5.85
N GLY A 71 -21.91 13.66 -5.25
CA GLY A 71 -23.16 14.01 -5.91
C GLY A 71 -24.20 12.88 -5.87
N TRP A 72 -24.05 11.93 -4.94
CA TRP A 72 -24.98 10.80 -4.78
C TRP A 72 -25.96 11.00 -3.61
N PRO A 73 -27.10 10.27 -3.62
CA PRO A 73 -28.04 10.29 -2.50
C PRO A 73 -27.40 9.88 -1.18
N THR A 74 -27.81 10.53 -0.10
CA THR A 74 -27.39 10.22 1.28
C THR A 74 -28.18 9.05 1.88
N GLY A 75 -27.74 8.52 3.02
CA GLY A 75 -28.44 7.47 3.76
C GLY A 75 -28.30 6.06 3.18
N ASN A 76 -27.40 5.85 2.23
CA ASN A 76 -27.17 4.53 1.65
C ASN A 76 -26.24 3.68 2.55
N PRO A 77 -26.71 2.53 3.10
CA PRO A 77 -25.91 1.67 3.98
C PRO A 77 -24.70 1.04 3.28
N PHE A 78 -24.68 0.97 1.95
CA PHE A 78 -23.53 0.50 1.18
C PHE A 78 -22.26 1.34 1.44
N GLN A 79 -22.41 2.59 1.85
CA GLN A 79 -21.27 3.41 2.29
C GLN A 79 -20.46 2.77 3.43
N LEU A 80 -21.12 2.06 4.34
CA LEU A 80 -20.43 1.38 5.45
C LEU A 80 -19.59 0.21 4.94
N GLU A 81 -20.10 -0.56 3.98
CA GLU A 81 -19.35 -1.67 3.36
C GLU A 81 -18.12 -1.16 2.63
N VAL A 82 -18.25 -0.07 1.87
CA VAL A 82 -17.12 0.61 1.22
C VAL A 82 -16.11 1.11 2.28
N GLY A 83 -16.59 1.58 3.44
CA GLY A 83 -15.75 1.95 4.58
C GLY A 83 -14.88 0.78 5.02
N PHE A 84 -15.45 -0.39 5.29
CA PHE A 84 -14.68 -1.58 5.69
C PHE A 84 -13.74 -2.09 4.60
N ALA A 85 -14.13 -2.02 3.32
CA ALA A 85 -13.25 -2.33 2.21
C ALA A 85 -12.00 -1.41 2.19
N ASN A 86 -12.20 -0.11 2.44
CA ASN A 86 -11.10 0.84 2.58
C ASN A 86 -10.22 0.52 3.79
N LEU A 87 -10.80 0.15 4.93
CA LEU A 87 -10.04 -0.26 6.12
C LEU A 87 -9.17 -1.48 5.82
N ALA A 88 -9.71 -2.50 5.16
CA ALA A 88 -8.95 -3.68 4.76
C ALA A 88 -7.76 -3.31 3.88
N ILE A 89 -7.95 -2.45 2.88
CA ILE A 89 -6.88 -1.92 2.04
C ILE A 89 -5.86 -1.14 2.88
N GLY A 90 -6.31 -0.33 3.84
CA GLY A 90 -5.43 0.40 4.73
C GLY A 90 -4.54 -0.51 5.57
N ILE A 91 -5.09 -1.59 6.11
CA ILE A 91 -4.34 -2.62 6.86
C ILE A 91 -3.33 -3.33 5.96
N LEU A 92 -3.73 -3.70 4.72
CA LEU A 92 -2.80 -4.27 3.74
C LEU A 92 -1.61 -3.33 3.49
N GLY A 93 -1.86 -2.02 3.39
CA GLY A 93 -0.83 -1.01 3.24
C GLY A 93 0.16 -0.99 4.40
N ILE A 94 -0.33 -1.02 5.66
CA ILE A 94 0.51 -1.07 6.85
C ILE A 94 1.41 -2.31 6.83
N VAL A 95 0.85 -3.48 6.57
CA VAL A 95 1.61 -4.74 6.54
C VAL A 95 2.64 -4.73 5.41
N ALA A 96 2.28 -4.22 4.22
CA ALA A 96 3.16 -4.15 3.05
C ALA A 96 4.40 -3.27 3.27
N MET A 97 4.36 -2.29 4.19
CA MET A 97 5.53 -1.48 4.54
C MET A 97 6.69 -2.33 5.05
N GLY A 98 6.40 -3.34 5.88
CA GLY A 98 7.41 -4.24 6.47
C GLY A 98 7.71 -5.50 5.65
N ARG A 99 7.02 -5.73 4.52
CA ARG A 99 7.19 -6.94 3.69
C ARG A 99 7.96 -6.63 2.42
N ARG A 100 8.72 -7.65 1.93
CA ARG A 100 9.44 -7.58 0.64
C ARG A 100 9.18 -8.81 -0.22
N ASP A 101 8.09 -9.50 0.04
CA ASP A 101 7.66 -10.73 -0.64
C ASP A 101 6.39 -10.49 -1.47
N GLY A 102 5.79 -11.56 -1.96
CA GLY A 102 4.55 -11.55 -2.75
C GLY A 102 3.35 -10.87 -2.09
N PHE A 103 3.44 -10.54 -0.79
CA PHE A 103 2.40 -9.76 -0.11
C PHE A 103 2.24 -8.35 -0.69
N ARG A 104 3.36 -7.72 -1.12
CA ARG A 104 3.30 -6.41 -1.80
C ARG A 104 2.56 -6.49 -3.13
N GLU A 105 2.84 -7.53 -3.92
CA GLU A 105 2.14 -7.78 -5.18
C GLU A 105 0.64 -7.97 -4.95
N ALA A 106 0.26 -8.78 -3.98
CA ALA A 106 -1.14 -8.98 -3.61
C ALA A 106 -1.81 -7.67 -3.18
N THR A 107 -1.13 -6.85 -2.37
CA THR A 107 -1.62 -5.53 -1.96
C THR A 107 -1.81 -4.61 -3.15
N VAL A 108 -0.85 -4.55 -4.08
CA VAL A 108 -0.94 -3.73 -5.29
C VAL A 108 -2.09 -4.20 -6.19
N ILE A 109 -2.29 -5.50 -6.34
CA ILE A 109 -3.45 -6.06 -7.08
C ILE A 109 -4.77 -5.59 -6.43
N ALA A 110 -4.92 -5.74 -5.11
CA ALA A 110 -6.13 -5.33 -4.40
C ALA A 110 -6.43 -3.83 -4.58
N VAL A 111 -5.41 -2.96 -4.41
CA VAL A 111 -5.52 -1.51 -4.62
C VAL A 111 -5.90 -1.18 -6.06
N THR A 112 -5.31 -1.89 -7.02
CA THR A 112 -5.55 -1.66 -8.46
C THR A 112 -6.98 -2.05 -8.84
N VAL A 113 -7.44 -3.23 -8.44
CA VAL A 113 -8.79 -3.71 -8.75
C VAL A 113 -9.84 -2.81 -8.10
N PHE A 114 -9.65 -2.44 -6.83
CA PHE A 114 -10.57 -1.54 -6.13
C PHE A 114 -10.60 -0.15 -6.78
N GLY A 115 -9.45 0.45 -7.08
CA GLY A 115 -9.37 1.76 -7.71
C GLY A 115 -9.93 1.78 -9.13
N ALA A 116 -9.63 0.76 -9.94
CA ALA A 116 -10.17 0.62 -11.29
C ALA A 116 -11.70 0.43 -11.24
N GLY A 117 -12.20 -0.44 -10.36
CA GLY A 117 -13.64 -0.65 -10.17
C GLY A 117 -14.36 0.62 -9.75
N ALA A 118 -13.82 1.35 -8.77
CA ALA A 118 -14.37 2.64 -8.37
C ALA A 118 -14.37 3.64 -9.53
N THR A 119 -13.31 3.68 -10.34
CA THR A 119 -13.25 4.55 -11.52
C THR A 119 -14.34 4.19 -12.55
N VAL A 120 -14.56 2.90 -12.80
CA VAL A 120 -15.63 2.46 -13.71
C VAL A 120 -16.99 2.98 -13.24
N VAL A 121 -17.31 2.80 -11.95
CA VAL A 121 -18.59 3.27 -11.38
C VAL A 121 -18.74 4.79 -11.50
N HIS A 122 -17.73 5.55 -11.14
CA HIS A 122 -17.76 7.01 -11.22
C HIS A 122 -17.84 7.53 -12.67
N VAL A 123 -17.11 6.91 -13.59
CA VAL A 123 -17.14 7.30 -15.02
C VAL A 123 -18.49 6.94 -15.63
N SER A 124 -19.08 5.79 -15.31
CA SER A 124 -20.44 5.44 -15.75
C SER A 124 -21.46 6.46 -15.27
N ASP A 125 -21.41 6.85 -13.99
CA ASP A 125 -22.30 7.89 -13.46
C ASP A 125 -22.12 9.25 -14.16
N ILE A 126 -20.90 9.64 -14.49
CA ILE A 126 -20.63 10.85 -15.28
C ILE A 126 -21.29 10.76 -16.68
N ILE A 127 -21.15 9.61 -17.33
CA ILE A 127 -21.70 9.41 -18.68
C ILE A 127 -23.24 9.40 -18.66
N GLU A 128 -23.84 8.73 -17.68
CA GLU A 128 -25.28 8.53 -17.60
C GLU A 128 -26.02 9.77 -17.10
N THR A 129 -25.45 10.51 -16.15
CA THR A 129 -26.12 11.59 -15.42
C THR A 129 -25.54 12.98 -15.64
N GLY A 130 -24.31 13.07 -16.19
CA GLY A 130 -23.56 14.33 -16.27
C GLY A 130 -23.00 14.81 -14.93
N ASN A 131 -22.96 13.98 -13.90
CA ASN A 131 -22.52 14.32 -12.56
C ASN A 131 -21.01 14.57 -12.49
N LEU A 132 -20.59 15.82 -12.55
CA LEU A 132 -19.19 16.26 -12.45
C LEU A 132 -18.79 16.70 -11.03
N ALA A 133 -19.51 16.29 -9.99
CA ALA A 133 -19.12 16.56 -8.61
C ALA A 133 -17.66 16.15 -8.36
N PRO A 134 -16.88 16.90 -7.56
CA PRO A 134 -15.45 16.65 -7.37
C PRO A 134 -15.11 15.23 -6.88
N GLY A 135 -15.95 14.64 -6.02
CA GLY A 135 -15.81 13.26 -5.57
C GLY A 135 -16.09 12.22 -6.65
N ASN A 136 -16.84 12.60 -7.70
CA ASN A 136 -17.17 11.74 -8.84
C ASN A 136 -16.17 11.91 -10.00
N SER A 137 -15.52 13.06 -10.13
CA SER A 137 -14.62 13.37 -11.24
C SER A 137 -13.14 13.37 -10.81
N ILE A 138 -12.73 14.29 -9.92
CA ILE A 138 -11.32 14.47 -9.50
C ILE A 138 -10.77 13.23 -8.79
N GLN A 139 -11.61 12.53 -8.01
CA GLN A 139 -11.21 11.33 -7.28
C GLN A 139 -10.62 10.22 -8.19
N ASN A 140 -11.08 10.13 -9.44
CA ASN A 140 -10.60 9.14 -10.41
C ASN A 140 -9.10 9.29 -10.72
N VAL A 141 -8.58 10.52 -10.65
CA VAL A 141 -7.12 10.74 -10.77
C VAL A 141 -6.37 9.97 -9.68
N GLY A 142 -6.85 10.05 -8.43
CA GLY A 142 -6.23 9.30 -7.32
C GLY A 142 -6.42 7.79 -7.43
N ASN A 143 -7.60 7.36 -7.91
CA ASN A 143 -7.91 5.94 -8.09
C ASN A 143 -7.01 5.25 -9.14
N LEU A 144 -6.52 5.99 -10.15
CA LEU A 144 -5.66 5.47 -11.21
C LEU A 144 -4.17 5.78 -10.96
N LEU A 145 -3.83 6.99 -10.51
CA LEU A 145 -2.44 7.40 -10.32
C LEU A 145 -1.73 6.58 -9.25
N LYS A 146 -2.37 6.34 -8.12
CA LYS A 146 -1.78 5.57 -7.01
C LYS A 146 -1.43 4.13 -7.42
N PRO A 147 -2.34 3.33 -8.01
CA PRO A 147 -1.98 2.01 -8.54
C PRO A 147 -0.85 2.07 -9.58
N ALA A 148 -0.88 3.03 -10.50
CA ALA A 148 0.16 3.17 -11.52
C ALA A 148 1.54 3.41 -10.89
N LEU A 149 1.63 4.27 -9.87
CA LEU A 149 2.86 4.51 -9.12
C LEU A 149 3.33 3.25 -8.39
N LEU A 150 2.42 2.57 -7.68
CA LEU A 150 2.74 1.33 -6.96
C LEU A 150 3.28 0.25 -7.91
N ILE A 151 2.62 0.03 -9.05
CA ILE A 151 3.06 -0.93 -10.06
C ILE A 151 4.45 -0.55 -10.60
N GLY A 152 4.64 0.73 -10.96
CA GLY A 152 5.91 1.22 -11.51
C GLY A 152 7.07 1.05 -10.54
N PHE A 153 6.93 1.50 -9.30
CA PHE A 153 7.98 1.41 -8.29
C PHE A 153 8.25 -0.03 -7.85
N LEU A 154 7.21 -0.87 -7.70
CA LEU A 154 7.37 -2.27 -7.36
C LEU A 154 8.08 -3.04 -8.47
N ALA A 155 7.68 -2.83 -9.73
CA ALA A 155 8.36 -3.45 -10.87
C ALA A 155 9.82 -3.01 -11.00
N ALA A 156 10.12 -1.73 -10.73
CA ALA A 156 11.49 -1.22 -10.72
C ALA A 156 12.33 -1.83 -9.59
N SER A 157 11.75 -1.98 -8.38
CA SER A 157 12.39 -2.64 -7.24
C SER A 157 12.73 -4.09 -7.57
N ARG A 158 11.78 -4.86 -8.12
CA ARG A 158 12.00 -6.26 -8.50
C ARG A 158 13.05 -6.44 -9.61
N ARG A 159 13.14 -5.47 -10.52
CA ARG A 159 14.21 -5.47 -11.54
C ARG A 159 15.58 -5.21 -10.93
N ALA A 160 15.68 -4.27 -9.99
CA ALA A 160 16.93 -3.96 -9.30
C ALA A 160 17.44 -5.16 -8.47
N GLU A 161 16.55 -5.83 -7.73
CA GLU A 161 16.86 -7.06 -7.00
C GLU A 161 17.45 -8.14 -7.92
N ARG A 162 16.79 -8.43 -9.05
CA ARG A 162 17.24 -9.44 -10.03
C ARG A 162 18.59 -9.11 -10.66
N SER A 163 18.90 -7.84 -10.89
CA SER A 163 20.20 -7.44 -11.42
C SER A 163 21.34 -7.77 -10.46
N LEU A 164 21.12 -7.57 -9.16
CA LEU A 164 22.11 -7.90 -8.12
C LEU A 164 22.34 -9.42 -8.00
N ASP A 165 21.26 -10.20 -8.09
CA ASP A 165 21.35 -11.67 -8.07
C ASP A 165 22.09 -12.22 -9.29
N SER A 166 21.99 -11.57 -10.46
CA SER A 166 22.67 -11.99 -11.69
C SER A 166 24.17 -11.62 -11.71
N GLU A 167 24.56 -10.58 -10.98
CA GLU A 167 25.95 -10.15 -10.82
C GLU A 167 26.69 -10.91 -9.69
N ALA A 168 25.94 -11.61 -8.82
CA ALA A 168 26.54 -12.43 -7.77
C ALA A 168 27.34 -13.57 -8.42
N PRO A 169 28.63 -13.78 -8.00
CA PRO A 169 29.41 -14.88 -8.53
C PRO A 169 28.67 -16.20 -8.33
N THR A 170 28.55 -17.00 -9.39
CA THR A 170 28.04 -18.37 -9.28
C THR A 170 28.81 -19.08 -8.17
N PRO A 171 28.15 -19.67 -7.17
CA PRO A 171 28.84 -20.40 -6.12
C PRO A 171 29.68 -21.49 -6.76
N GLY A 172 31.04 -21.38 -6.67
CA GLY A 172 31.92 -22.46 -7.10
C GLY A 172 31.52 -23.74 -6.37
N PHE A 173 31.82 -24.90 -7.00
CA PHE A 173 31.46 -26.24 -6.49
C PHE A 173 31.88 -26.47 -5.03
N ASP A 174 32.84 -25.70 -4.51
CA ASP A 174 33.34 -25.77 -3.15
C ASP A 174 32.50 -25.06 -2.08
N THR A 175 31.51 -24.27 -2.46
CA THR A 175 30.69 -23.50 -1.50
C THR A 175 29.56 -24.33 -0.87
N TRP A 176 29.28 -25.54 -1.37
CA TRP A 176 28.30 -26.46 -0.79
C TRP A 176 28.67 -27.00 0.61
N ARG A 177 29.91 -26.80 1.05
CA ARG A 177 30.39 -27.24 2.37
C ARG A 177 30.22 -26.23 3.49
N ARG A 178 29.75 -25.01 3.20
CA ARG A 178 29.48 -24.03 4.27
C ARG A 178 27.97 -23.97 4.55
N PRO A 179 27.53 -24.28 5.79
CA PRO A 179 26.13 -24.09 6.14
C PRO A 179 25.79 -22.59 6.00
N ARG A 180 24.69 -22.30 5.32
CA ARG A 180 24.10 -20.95 5.27
C ARG A 180 23.57 -20.57 6.66
N ILE A 181 24.49 -20.26 7.56
CA ILE A 181 24.18 -19.58 8.81
C ILE A 181 24.83 -18.23 8.66
N GLN A 182 24.06 -17.25 8.14
CA GLN A 182 24.27 -15.84 8.43
C GLN A 182 23.48 -14.95 7.46
N ALA A 183 22.20 -14.80 7.72
CA ALA A 183 21.49 -13.55 7.44
C ALA A 183 20.23 -13.42 8.32
N ALA A 184 20.27 -14.04 9.51
CA ALA A 184 19.18 -13.89 10.49
C ALA A 184 19.74 -13.38 11.84
N GLY A 185 20.68 -12.48 11.79
CA GLY A 185 21.32 -11.95 12.99
C GLY A 185 21.48 -10.46 12.91
N LEU A 186 20.42 -9.69 13.12
CA LEU A 186 20.44 -8.34 13.69
C LEU A 186 19.04 -7.71 13.66
N VAL A 187 18.06 -8.32 14.26
CA VAL A 187 16.94 -7.72 15.00
C VAL A 187 16.22 -8.85 15.75
N THR A 188 16.80 -9.36 16.85
CA THR A 188 16.04 -10.02 17.90
C THR A 188 16.65 -9.62 19.24
N GLY A 189 16.36 -8.38 19.63
CA GLY A 189 16.38 -7.98 21.02
C GLY A 189 15.06 -8.42 21.63
N ASN A 190 15.10 -9.45 22.47
CA ASN A 190 14.19 -9.78 23.57
C ASN A 190 12.69 -9.50 23.42
N VAL A 191 11.90 -10.49 23.00
CA VAL A 191 10.65 -10.85 23.70
C VAL A 191 10.52 -12.39 23.67
N ALA A 192 11.18 -13.07 24.55
CA ALA A 192 10.87 -14.45 24.90
C ALA A 192 10.29 -14.43 26.32
N ALA A 193 8.97 -14.33 26.41
CA ALA A 193 8.22 -14.62 27.63
C ALA A 193 6.96 -15.40 27.24
N GLY A 194 7.03 -16.71 27.39
CA GLY A 194 6.04 -17.59 27.94
C GLY A 194 4.63 -17.62 27.31
N PHE A 195 4.42 -18.57 26.38
CA PHE A 195 3.12 -19.25 26.28
C PHE A 195 3.37 -20.73 26.01
N SER A 196 3.52 -21.52 27.06
CA SER A 196 3.44 -22.98 27.01
C SER A 196 1.98 -23.37 27.22
N ILE A 197 1.29 -23.80 26.17
CA ILE A 197 0.00 -24.48 26.27
C ILE A 197 0.32 -25.96 26.54
N GLY A 198 0.15 -26.41 27.78
CA GLY A 198 0.22 -27.80 28.16
C GLY A 198 -0.98 -28.56 27.59
N TYR A 199 -0.74 -29.53 26.73
CA TYR A 199 -1.73 -30.56 26.44
C TYR A 199 -1.58 -31.66 27.51
N ALA A 200 -2.59 -31.75 28.38
CA ALA A 200 -2.78 -32.91 29.23
C ALA A 200 -3.33 -34.05 28.36
N THR A 201 -2.56 -35.11 28.20
CA THR A 201 -3.05 -36.40 27.69
C THR A 201 -3.46 -37.23 28.86
N ASP A 202 -4.77 -37.28 29.14
CA ASP A 202 -5.34 -38.37 29.86
C ASP A 202 -5.59 -39.52 28.90
N GLN A 203 -4.98 -40.64 29.18
CA GLN A 203 -5.37 -41.94 28.68
C GLN A 203 -5.58 -42.88 29.86
N PRO A 204 -6.58 -43.81 29.78
CA PRO A 204 -7.04 -44.62 30.90
C PRO A 204 -6.07 -45.71 31.32
#